data_f3aa7818e0596cee5219f1f872e25c8b
#
_entry.id   f3aa7818e0596cee5219f1f872e25c8b
#
_cell.length_a   1.000
_cell.length_b   1.000
_cell.length_c   1.000
_cell.angle_alpha   90.00
_cell.angle_beta   90.00
_cell.angle_gamma   90.00
#
_symmetry.space_group_name_H-M   'P 1'
#
loop_
_entity.id
_entity.type
_entity.pdbx_description
1 polymer ?
#
loop_
_entity_poly.entity_id
_entity_poly.type
_entity_poly.pdbx_seq_one_letter_code
_entity_poly.pdbx_strand_id
1 'polypeptide(L)'
;MIDRLIVEGLERDAGNERKSHEKHGVTANEAEQVFFNQPLLVTGDAVHSTREARWHALGMTDDARHLHLTFTLRRAGRLIRVISARDMHRKERAIYAQSHEEH
;
A
#
# COMPACT_ATOMS: atom_id res chain seq x y z
N MET A 1 -14.83 0.55 3.89
CA MET A 1 -13.67 1.41 4.14
C MET A 1 -12.87 0.87 5.31
N ILE A 2 -11.57 0.94 5.22
CA ILE A 2 -10.71 0.46 6.28
C ILE A 2 -10.36 1.65 7.17
N ASP A 3 -11.19 1.92 8.16
CA ASP A 3 -10.96 3.06 9.05
C ASP A 3 -9.92 2.78 10.11
N ARG A 4 -9.86 1.54 10.52
CA ARG A 4 -8.89 1.12 11.50
C ARG A 4 -8.37 -0.22 11.08
N LEU A 5 -7.16 -0.20 10.61
CA LEU A 5 -6.47 -1.44 10.34
C LEU A 5 -6.03 -2.02 11.67
N ILE A 6 -6.84 -2.92 12.22
CA ILE A 6 -6.38 -3.76 13.32
C ILE A 6 -5.51 -4.83 12.66
N VAL A 7 -4.39 -4.38 12.13
CA VAL A 7 -3.51 -5.24 11.36
C VAL A 7 -2.35 -5.64 12.23
N GLU A 8 -2.13 -6.94 12.32
CA GLU A 8 -1.02 -7.50 13.10
C GLU A 8 0.30 -7.44 12.35
N GLY A 9 0.26 -7.30 11.02
CA GLY A 9 1.46 -7.23 10.20
C GLY A 9 1.19 -7.53 8.74
N LEU A 10 2.25 -7.77 8.00
CA LEU A 10 2.19 -8.15 6.61
C LEU A 10 2.35 -9.66 6.46
N GLU A 11 1.51 -10.26 5.61
CA GLU A 11 1.73 -11.64 5.19
C GLU A 11 2.80 -11.62 4.12
N ARG A 12 3.93 -12.25 4.39
CA ARG A 12 5.05 -12.28 3.47
C ARG A 12 4.78 -13.24 2.32
N ASP A 13 4.99 -12.76 1.10
CA ASP A 13 4.90 -13.57 -0.11
C ASP A 13 6.19 -13.34 -0.89
N ALA A 14 7.10 -14.29 -0.84
CA ALA A 14 8.41 -14.17 -1.45
C ALA A 14 8.34 -13.89 -2.95
N GLY A 15 7.36 -14.45 -3.65
CA GLY A 15 7.18 -14.21 -5.08
C GLY A 15 6.81 -12.76 -5.38
N ASN A 16 5.84 -12.22 -4.64
CA ASN A 16 5.43 -10.83 -4.81
C ASN A 16 6.50 -9.86 -4.35
N GLU A 17 7.21 -10.17 -3.26
CA GLU A 17 8.32 -9.34 -2.79
C GLU A 17 9.41 -9.24 -3.83
N ARG A 18 9.76 -10.37 -4.45
CA ARG A 18 10.77 -10.40 -5.50
C ARG A 18 10.35 -9.60 -6.72
N LYS A 19 9.10 -9.77 -7.17
CA LYS A 19 8.58 -9.02 -8.31
C LYS A 19 8.64 -7.52 -8.09
N SER A 20 8.21 -7.06 -6.93
CA SER A 20 8.23 -5.62 -6.63
C SER A 20 9.65 -5.09 -6.57
N HIS A 21 10.58 -5.85 -5.99
CA HIS A 21 11.97 -5.44 -5.90
C HIS A 21 12.64 -5.42 -7.28
N GLU A 22 12.47 -6.47 -8.08
CA GLU A 22 13.07 -6.56 -9.41
C GLU A 22 12.48 -5.56 -10.39
N LYS A 23 11.17 -5.35 -10.34
CA LYS A 23 10.48 -4.51 -11.30
C LYS A 23 10.48 -3.04 -10.92
N HIS A 24 10.34 -2.73 -9.66
CA HIS A 24 10.14 -1.36 -9.17
C HIS A 24 11.14 -0.91 -8.12
N GLY A 25 12.03 -1.78 -7.69
CA GLY A 25 13.01 -1.45 -6.67
C GLY A 25 12.42 -1.16 -5.30
N VAL A 26 11.27 -1.75 -4.97
CA VAL A 26 10.62 -1.58 -3.68
C VAL A 26 10.84 -2.82 -2.84
N THR A 27 11.41 -2.63 -1.64
CA THR A 27 11.62 -3.74 -0.70
C THR A 27 10.37 -3.98 0.14
N ALA A 28 10.29 -5.17 0.75
CA ALA A 28 9.21 -5.51 1.66
C ALA A 28 9.18 -4.56 2.86
N ASN A 29 10.35 -4.17 3.37
CA ASN A 29 10.45 -3.23 4.48
C ASN A 29 9.90 -1.86 4.10
N GLU A 30 10.20 -1.38 2.90
CA GLU A 30 9.65 -0.12 2.42
C GLU A 30 8.14 -0.16 2.30
N ALA A 31 7.58 -1.25 1.77
CA ALA A 31 6.14 -1.41 1.68
C ALA A 31 5.49 -1.41 3.06
N GLU A 32 6.10 -2.10 4.02
CA GLU A 32 5.61 -2.14 5.39
C GLU A 32 5.58 -0.75 6.02
N GLN A 33 6.62 0.05 5.84
CA GLN A 33 6.73 1.39 6.39
C GLN A 33 5.55 2.28 5.98
N VAL A 34 5.06 2.13 4.75
CA VAL A 34 3.94 2.92 4.23
C VAL A 34 2.72 2.81 5.14
N PHE A 35 2.45 1.62 5.68
CA PHE A 35 1.28 1.39 6.51
C PHE A 35 1.39 2.00 7.91
N PHE A 36 2.59 2.32 8.35
CA PHE A 36 2.81 2.93 9.66
C PHE A 36 3.01 4.43 9.61
N ASN A 37 3.25 5.00 8.42
CA ASN A 37 3.50 6.42 8.29
C ASN A 37 2.23 7.17 7.89
N GLN A 38 2.19 8.46 8.21
CA GLN A 38 1.06 9.33 7.89
C GLN A 38 1.47 10.44 6.96
N PRO A 39 0.57 10.91 6.09
CA PRO A 39 -0.77 10.38 5.88
C PRO A 39 -0.76 9.09 5.07
N LEU A 40 -1.78 8.26 5.29
CA LEU A 40 -2.00 7.04 4.52
C LEU A 40 -3.38 7.14 3.88
N LEU A 41 -3.43 7.15 2.55
CA LEU A 41 -4.68 7.20 1.81
C LEU A 41 -5.00 5.81 1.29
N VAL A 42 -6.20 5.31 1.62
CA VAL A 42 -6.62 3.98 1.19
C VAL A 42 -7.94 4.06 0.46
N THR A 43 -8.01 3.43 -0.72
CA THR A 43 -9.25 3.34 -1.50
C THR A 43 -9.46 1.89 -1.95
N GLY A 44 -10.73 1.51 -2.10
CA GLY A 44 -11.07 0.19 -2.63
C GLY A 44 -10.90 0.14 -4.14
N ASP A 45 -10.66 -1.04 -4.66
CA ASP A 45 -10.57 -1.31 -6.10
C ASP A 45 -11.76 -2.17 -6.52
N ALA A 46 -12.86 -1.54 -6.90
CA ALA A 46 -14.07 -2.25 -7.28
C ALA A 46 -13.90 -3.09 -8.55
N VAL A 47 -13.01 -2.65 -9.44
CA VAL A 47 -12.81 -3.33 -10.74
C VAL A 47 -12.09 -4.66 -10.58
N HIS A 48 -11.10 -4.73 -9.70
CA HIS A 48 -10.25 -5.91 -9.53
C HIS A 48 -10.57 -6.71 -8.28
N SER A 49 -11.77 -6.52 -7.71
CA SER A 49 -12.18 -7.19 -6.46
C SER A 49 -13.13 -8.35 -6.71
N THR A 50 -12.88 -9.16 -7.76
CA THR A 50 -13.79 -10.23 -8.15
C THR A 50 -13.72 -11.46 -7.24
N ARG A 51 -12.53 -11.83 -6.77
CA ARG A 51 -12.35 -13.00 -5.91
C ARG A 51 -12.07 -12.61 -4.46
N GLU A 52 -11.28 -11.58 -4.27
CA GLU A 52 -10.99 -11.03 -2.97
C GLU A 52 -10.92 -9.52 -3.11
N ALA A 53 -11.33 -8.83 -2.06
CA ALA A 53 -11.30 -7.37 -2.08
C ALA A 53 -9.88 -6.87 -2.20
N ARG A 54 -9.65 -5.95 -3.13
CA ARG A 54 -8.36 -5.29 -3.33
C ARG A 54 -8.47 -3.83 -2.96
N TRP A 55 -7.37 -3.31 -2.49
CA TRP A 55 -7.26 -1.94 -2.01
C TRP A 55 -6.00 -1.30 -2.56
N HIS A 56 -6.03 0.01 -2.71
CA HIS A 56 -4.87 0.80 -3.07
C HIS A 56 -4.50 1.71 -1.93
N ALA A 57 -3.21 1.85 -1.69
CA ALA A 57 -2.69 2.76 -0.67
C ALA A 57 -1.67 3.71 -1.29
N LEU A 58 -1.76 4.96 -0.91
CA LEU A 58 -0.74 5.97 -1.20
C LEU A 58 -0.13 6.39 0.13
N GLY A 59 1.18 6.33 0.21
CA GLY A 59 1.86 6.68 1.45
C GLY A 59 3.36 6.86 1.25
N MET A 60 4.07 7.06 2.36
CA MET A 60 5.50 7.32 2.35
C MET A 60 6.27 6.30 3.17
N THR A 61 7.48 6.01 2.72
CA THR A 61 8.45 5.32 3.55
C THR A 61 9.07 6.28 4.58
N ASP A 62 9.87 5.74 5.49
CA ASP A 62 10.60 6.54 6.47
C ASP A 62 11.53 7.56 5.82
N ASP A 63 12.02 7.25 4.63
CA ASP A 63 12.89 8.14 3.85
C ASP A 63 12.10 9.06 2.90
N ALA A 64 10.80 9.18 3.12
CA ALA A 64 9.90 10.01 2.32
C ALA A 64 9.79 9.60 0.85
N ARG A 65 10.05 8.33 0.55
CA ARG A 65 9.77 7.79 -0.77
C ARG A 65 8.27 7.59 -0.91
N HIS A 66 7.66 8.14 -1.95
CA HIS A 66 6.22 8.10 -2.18
C HIS A 66 5.86 6.85 -2.97
N LEU A 67 5.07 5.97 -2.37
CA LEU A 67 4.73 4.68 -2.96
C LEU A 67 3.22 4.52 -3.16
N HIS A 68 2.88 3.78 -4.20
CA HIS A 68 1.55 3.24 -4.43
C HIS A 68 1.62 1.74 -4.19
N LEU A 69 0.74 1.25 -3.32
CA LEU A 69 0.64 -0.17 -3.03
C LEU A 69 -0.74 -0.68 -3.44
N THR A 70 -0.77 -1.90 -4.01
CA THR A 70 -2.00 -2.66 -4.15
C THR A 70 -1.92 -3.81 -3.18
N PHE A 71 -2.95 -3.99 -2.38
CA PHE A 71 -2.94 -5.03 -1.36
C PHE A 71 -4.32 -5.64 -1.15
N THR A 72 -4.33 -6.76 -0.49
CA THR A 72 -5.55 -7.41 -0.01
C THR A 72 -5.37 -7.74 1.46
N LEU A 73 -6.47 -8.06 2.13
CA LEU A 73 -6.45 -8.44 3.54
C LEU A 73 -6.60 -9.96 3.65
N ARG A 74 -5.83 -10.53 4.56
CA ARG A 74 -5.82 -11.97 4.82
C ARG A 74 -6.15 -12.21 6.29
N ARG A 75 -6.56 -13.44 6.60
CA ARG A 75 -6.87 -13.88 7.96
C ARG A 75 -7.87 -12.96 8.65
N ALA A 76 -9.04 -12.79 8.01
CA ALA A 76 -10.13 -11.95 8.51
C ALA A 76 -9.68 -10.51 8.79
N GLY A 77 -8.83 -9.98 7.94
CA GLY A 77 -8.38 -8.58 8.02
C GLY A 77 -7.19 -8.34 8.95
N ARG A 78 -6.60 -9.39 9.51
CA ARG A 78 -5.48 -9.23 10.44
C ARG A 78 -4.14 -9.01 9.75
N LEU A 79 -3.98 -9.52 8.53
CA LEU A 79 -2.74 -9.41 7.78
C LEU A 79 -2.98 -8.69 6.47
N ILE A 80 -2.02 -7.87 6.09
CA ILE A 80 -1.98 -7.22 4.78
C ILE A 80 -1.08 -8.06 3.87
N ARG A 81 -1.61 -8.41 2.70
CA ARG A 81 -0.81 -9.05 1.67
C ARG A 81 -0.61 -8.06 0.54
N VAL A 82 0.62 -7.61 0.35
CA VAL A 82 0.96 -6.68 -0.73
C VAL A 82 1.03 -7.43 -2.05
N ILE A 83 0.24 -6.99 -3.02
CA ILE A 83 0.21 -7.57 -4.36
C ILE A 83 1.23 -6.89 -5.25
N SER A 84 1.32 -5.56 -5.17
CA SER A 84 2.32 -4.80 -5.91
C SER A 84 2.68 -3.52 -5.17
N ALA A 85 3.90 -3.05 -5.41
CA ALA A 85 4.40 -1.81 -4.83
C ALA A 85 5.28 -1.11 -5.85
N ARG A 86 5.06 0.19 -6.04
CA ARG A 86 5.81 1.01 -6.99
C ARG A 86 5.83 2.45 -6.54
N ASP A 87 6.68 3.25 -7.17
CA ASP A 87 6.65 4.69 -6.95
C ASP A 87 5.33 5.27 -7.45
N MET A 88 4.88 6.33 -6.81
CA MET A 88 3.68 7.05 -7.24
C MET A 88 3.88 7.66 -8.62
N HIS A 89 2.80 7.63 -9.42
CA HIS A 89 2.73 8.42 -10.63
C HIS A 89 2.46 9.89 -10.28
N ARG A 90 2.65 10.76 -11.26
CA ARG A 90 2.47 12.20 -11.09
C ARG A 90 1.11 12.58 -10.53
N LYS A 91 0.05 11.97 -11.03
CA LYS A 91 -1.32 12.24 -10.54
C LYS A 91 -1.50 11.80 -9.10
N GLU A 92 -0.91 10.67 -8.75
CA GLU A 92 -0.98 10.14 -7.39
C GLU A 92 -0.24 11.04 -6.42
N ARG A 93 0.91 11.56 -6.82
CA ARG A 93 1.66 12.52 -6.00
C ARG A 93 0.86 13.79 -5.75
N ALA A 94 0.14 14.27 -6.77
CA ALA A 94 -0.69 15.46 -6.61
C ALA A 94 -1.83 15.22 -5.62
N ILE A 95 -2.50 14.07 -5.71
CA ILE A 95 -3.56 13.69 -4.78
C ILE A 95 -3.01 13.59 -3.36
N TYR A 96 -1.86 12.96 -3.22
CA TYR A 96 -1.24 12.77 -1.91
C TYR A 96 -0.81 14.10 -1.28
N ALA A 97 -0.22 14.98 -2.08
CA ALA A 97 0.19 16.31 -1.62
C ALA A 97 -1.01 17.13 -1.16
N GLN A 98 -2.13 17.04 -1.88
CA GLN A 98 -3.35 17.72 -1.52
C GLN A 98 -3.88 17.26 -0.15
N SER A 99 -3.77 15.98 0.15
CA SER A 99 -4.20 15.46 1.44
C SER A 99 -3.35 16.02 2.60
N HIS A 100 -2.09 16.33 2.34
CA HIS A 100 -1.21 16.99 3.31
C HIS A 100 -1.67 18.41 3.61
N GLU A 101 -2.07 19.13 2.57
CA GLU A 101 -2.44 20.54 2.68
C GLU A 101 -3.77 20.77 3.41
N GLU A 102 -4.61 19.73 3.44
CA GLU A 102 -5.92 19.80 4.09
C GLU A 102 -5.84 19.62 5.60
N HIS A 103 -4.67 19.32 6.10
CA HIS A 103 -4.41 19.21 7.53
C HIS A 103 -3.73 20.46 8.06
#